data_86c0c9a26105aff5affdd9acab10635a
#
_entry.id   86c0c9a26105aff5affdd9acab10635a
#
_cell.length_a   1.000
_cell.length_b   1.000
_cell.length_c   1.000
_cell.angle_alpha   90.00
_cell.angle_beta   90.00
_cell.angle_gamma   90.00
#
_symmetry.space_group_name_H-M   'P 1'
#
loop_
_entity.id
_entity.type
_entity.pdbx_description
1 polymer ?
#
loop_
_entity_poly.entity_id
_entity_poly.type
_entity_poly.pdbx_seq_one_letter_code
_entity_poly.pdbx_strand_id
1 'polypeptide(L)' 'MKLVEVKHPLVKHKLGVMREAEIDTKKFRELATEIGSLLTYEATSDLETEKVTINGWNGPVEIDRIKGKKVTVVQFYVQV' A
#
# COMPACT_ATOMS: atom_id res chain seq x y z
N MET A 1 9.78 15.54 -5.82
CA MET A 1 9.45 14.27 -5.13
C MET A 1 9.16 14.53 -3.67
N LYS A 2 8.09 13.97 -3.17
CA LYS A 2 7.69 14.14 -1.78
C LYS A 2 8.10 12.91 -0.98
N LEU A 3 8.84 13.12 0.10
CA LEU A 3 9.25 12.05 1.00
C LEU A 3 8.26 11.98 2.16
N VAL A 4 7.64 10.83 2.35
CA VAL A 4 6.69 10.61 3.43
C VAL A 4 7.19 9.50 4.33
N GLU A 5 7.31 9.78 5.62
CA GLU A 5 7.68 8.78 6.61
C GLU A 5 6.41 8.23 7.25
N VAL A 6 6.25 6.92 7.20
CA VAL A 6 5.10 6.25 7.80
C VAL A 6 5.46 5.83 9.22
N LYS A 7 4.76 6.39 10.19
CA LYS A 7 5.01 6.14 11.61
C LYS A 7 3.94 5.26 12.27
N HIS A 8 3.23 4.51 11.48
CA HIS A 8 2.17 3.65 11.99
C HIS A 8 2.73 2.56 12.90
N PRO A 9 2.14 2.34 14.08
CA PRO A 9 2.64 1.34 15.03
C PRO A 9 2.76 -0.08 14.46
N LEU A 10 1.82 -0.48 13.61
CA LEU A 10 1.84 -1.80 13.01
C LEU A 10 3.03 -1.97 12.07
N VAL A 11 3.35 -0.93 11.29
CA VAL A 11 4.51 -0.95 10.41
C VAL A 11 5.79 -1.04 11.23
N LYS A 12 5.88 -0.28 12.30
CA LYS A 12 7.05 -0.32 13.19
C LYS A 12 7.23 -1.68 13.83
N HIS A 13 6.14 -2.29 14.26
CA HIS A 13 6.17 -3.63 14.83
C HIS A 13 6.70 -4.65 13.83
N LYS A 14 6.16 -4.66 12.61
CA LYS A 14 6.57 -5.59 11.56
C LYS A 14 8.03 -5.39 11.16
N LEU A 15 8.47 -4.14 11.07
CA LEU A 15 9.88 -3.85 10.80
C LEU A 15 10.78 -4.39 11.90
N GLY A 16 10.36 -4.26 13.15
CA GLY A 16 11.11 -4.80 14.28
C GLY A 16 11.26 -6.31 14.20
N VAL A 17 10.19 -7.01 13.85
CA VAL A 17 10.23 -8.47 13.72
C VAL A 17 11.16 -8.90 12.59
N MET A 18 11.20 -8.14 11.48
CA MET A 18 12.12 -8.43 10.38
C MET A 18 13.59 -8.34 10.76
N ARG A 19 13.90 -7.65 11.85
CA ARG A 19 15.28 -7.46 12.29
C ARG A 19 15.79 -8.58 13.19
N GLU A 20 14.96 -9.59 13.48
CA GLU A 20 15.41 -10.73 14.27
C GLU A 20 16.49 -11.51 13.52
N ALA A 21 17.56 -11.86 14.22
CA ALA A 21 18.71 -12.52 13.62
C ALA A 21 18.39 -13.90 13.02
N GLU A 22 17.43 -14.61 13.63
CA GLU A 22 17.09 -15.96 13.22
C GLU A 22 15.80 -16.07 12.40
N ILE A 23 15.34 -14.96 11.85
CA ILE A 23 14.14 -14.98 11.02
C ILE A 23 14.38 -15.81 9.75
N ASP A 24 13.46 -16.70 9.39
CA ASP A 24 13.60 -17.47 8.18
C ASP A 24 13.19 -16.65 6.94
N THR A 25 13.60 -17.14 5.76
CA THR A 25 13.37 -16.43 4.50
C THR A 25 11.89 -16.26 4.19
N LYS A 26 11.10 -17.30 4.49
CA LYS A 26 9.66 -17.25 4.24
C LYS A 26 8.98 -16.16 5.08
N LYS A 27 9.30 -16.13 6.37
CA LYS A 27 8.76 -15.15 7.30
C LYS A 27 9.15 -13.74 6.89
N PHE A 28 10.41 -13.56 6.51
CA PHE A 28 10.91 -12.27 6.04
C PHE A 28 10.14 -11.79 4.83
N ARG A 29 9.92 -12.65 3.85
CA ARG A 29 9.16 -12.30 2.63
C ARG A 29 7.71 -11.95 2.93
N GLU A 30 7.07 -12.70 3.81
CA GLU A 30 5.69 -12.41 4.21
C GLU A 30 5.58 -11.03 4.84
N LEU A 31 6.49 -10.71 5.76
CA LEU A 31 6.52 -9.40 6.41
C LEU A 31 6.81 -8.28 5.42
N ALA A 32 7.74 -8.51 4.49
CA ALA A 32 8.07 -7.50 3.47
C ALA A 32 6.85 -7.21 2.60
N THR A 33 6.09 -8.23 2.21
CA THR A 33 4.87 -8.06 1.43
C THR A 33 3.81 -7.29 2.22
N GLU A 34 3.62 -7.63 3.48
CA GLU A 34 2.66 -6.93 4.34
C GLU A 34 3.01 -5.47 4.51
N ILE A 35 4.28 -5.18 4.79
CA ILE A 35 4.76 -3.81 4.95
C ILE A 35 4.60 -3.03 3.65
N GLY A 36 4.93 -3.64 2.52
CA GLY A 36 4.75 -3.03 1.21
C GLY A 36 3.30 -2.63 0.96
N SER A 37 2.36 -3.50 1.33
CA SER A 37 0.94 -3.21 1.19
C SER A 37 0.51 -2.04 2.08
N LEU A 38 0.98 -2.02 3.33
CA LEU A 38 0.64 -0.93 4.25
C LEU A 38 1.22 0.40 3.81
N LEU A 39 2.46 0.39 3.31
CA LEU A 39 3.09 1.60 2.80
C LEU A 39 2.37 2.13 1.56
N THR A 40 1.97 1.24 0.67
CA THR A 40 1.20 1.61 -0.53
C THR A 40 -0.13 2.22 -0.14
N TYR A 41 -0.81 1.64 0.83
CA TYR A 41 -2.07 2.18 1.33
C TYR A 41 -1.91 3.61 1.82
N GLU A 42 -0.88 3.86 2.62
CA GLU A 42 -0.60 5.21 3.13
C GLU A 42 -0.17 6.17 2.02
N ALA A 43 0.69 5.70 1.12
CA ALA A 43 1.20 6.55 0.04
C ALA A 43 0.11 6.98 -0.92
N THR A 44 -0.96 6.21 -1.06
CA THR A 44 -2.05 6.50 -1.98
C THR A 44 -3.23 7.18 -1.31
N SER A 45 -3.11 7.56 -0.04
CA SER A 45 -4.21 8.13 0.72
C SER A 45 -4.70 9.49 0.18
N ASP A 46 -3.84 10.20 -0.55
CA ASP A 46 -4.17 11.51 -1.08
C ASP A 46 -4.54 11.50 -2.57
N LEU A 47 -4.74 10.33 -3.15
CA LEU A 47 -5.17 10.24 -4.54
C LEU A 47 -6.58 10.81 -4.72
N GLU A 48 -6.75 11.59 -5.76
CA GLU A 48 -8.06 12.12 -6.11
C GLU A 48 -8.91 11.06 -6.78
N THR A 49 -10.21 11.11 -6.51
CA THR A 49 -11.16 10.23 -7.15
C THR A 49 -12.18 11.04 -7.94
N GLU A 50 -12.83 10.37 -8.89
CA GLU A 50 -13.91 10.97 -9.65
C GLU A 50 -15.10 10.03 -9.69
N LYS A 51 -16.28 10.61 -9.87
CA LYS A 51 -17.49 9.83 -10.00
C LYS A 51 -17.67 9.38 -11.45
N VAL A 52 -17.88 8.08 -11.63
CA VAL A 52 -18.20 7.53 -12.96
C VAL A 52 -19.40 6.60 -12.84
N THR A 53 -20.18 6.57 -13.90
CA THR A 53 -21.33 5.67 -13.96
C THR A 53 -20.95 4.41 -14.72
N ILE A 54 -21.19 3.27 -14.11
CA ILE A 54 -20.94 1.98 -14.74
C ILE A 54 -22.22 1.17 -14.80
N ASN A 55 -22.22 0.12 -15.62
CA ASN A 55 -23.33 -0.82 -15.68
C ASN A 55 -23.14 -1.86 -14.59
N GLY A 56 -23.87 -1.70 -13.49
CA GLY A 56 -23.88 -2.68 -12.41
C GLY A 56 -24.82 -3.84 -12.73
N TRP A 57 -24.78 -4.86 -11.88
CA TRP A 57 -25.64 -6.03 -12.05
C TRP A 57 -27.13 -5.71 -11.93
N ASN A 58 -27.47 -4.63 -11.29
CA ASN A 58 -28.86 -4.18 -11.10
C ASN A 58 -29.11 -2.80 -11.74
N GLY A 59 -28.46 -2.54 -12.89
CA GLY A 59 -28.60 -1.29 -13.62
C GLY A 59 -27.43 -0.34 -13.41
N PRO A 60 -27.52 0.89 -13.96
CA PRO A 60 -26.44 1.86 -13.81
C PRO A 60 -26.18 2.21 -12.35
N VAL A 61 -24.91 2.33 -11.98
CA VAL A 61 -24.50 2.71 -10.65
C VAL A 61 -23.33 3.67 -10.70
N GLU A 62 -23.32 4.65 -9.81
CA GLU A 62 -22.23 5.60 -9.71
C GLU A 62 -21.19 5.11 -8.72
N ILE A 63 -19.95 5.07 -9.15
CA ILE A 63 -18.84 4.62 -8.31
C ILE A 63 -17.74 5.65 -8.28
N ASP A 64 -16.84 5.51 -7.31
CA ASP A 64 -15.62 6.30 -7.24
C ASP A 64 -14.52 5.57 -7.98
N ARG A 65 -13.77 6.32 -8.78
CA ARG A 65 -12.62 5.81 -9.51
C ARG A 65 -11.46 6.76 -9.31
N ILE A 66 -10.26 6.22 -9.23
CA ILE A 66 -9.06 7.06 -9.15
C ILE A 66 -8.99 7.92 -10.41
N LYS A 67 -8.85 9.22 -10.20
CA LYS A 67 -8.81 10.20 -11.28
C LYS A 67 -7.45 10.18 -11.96
N GLY A 68 -7.46 10.22 -13.28
CA GLY A 68 -6.25 10.40 -14.05
C GLY A 68 -5.55 9.10 -14.42
N LYS A 69 -4.22 9.17 -14.48
CA LYS A 69 -3.41 8.06 -14.98
C LYS A 69 -3.28 6.92 -14.00
N LYS A 70 -2.95 5.74 -14.52
CA LYS A 70 -2.70 4.57 -13.70
C LYS A 70 -1.57 4.83 -12.70
N VAL A 71 -1.72 4.25 -11.50
CA VAL A 71 -0.67 4.30 -10.49
C VAL A 71 0.49 3.43 -10.96
N THR A 72 1.69 4.01 -11.00
CA THR A 72 2.90 3.27 -11.33
C THR A 72 3.48 2.69 -10.04
N VAL A 73 3.72 1.39 -10.04
CA VAL A 73 4.34 0.74 -8.89
C VAL A 73 5.82 1.05 -8.89
N VAL A 74 6.28 1.62 -7.77
CA VAL A 74 7.68 1.93 -7.58
C VAL A 74 8.25 0.94 -6.57
N GLN A 75 9.47 0.51 -6.83
CA GLN A 75 10.16 -0.42 -5.95
C GLN A 75 10.45 0.23 -4.59
N PHE A 76 10.12 -0.48 -3.52
CA PHE A 76 10.38 -0.01 -2.18
C PHE A 76 11.74 -0.53 -1.68
N TYR A 77 12.42 0.31 -0.94
CA TYR A 77 13.60 -0.10 -0.20
C TYR A 77 13.25 -0.19 1.27
N VAL A 78 13.47 -1.36 1.83
CA VAL A 78 13.31 -1.57 3.27
C VAL A 78 14.69 -1.64 3.89
N GLN A 79 14.97 -0.68 4.75
CA GLN A 79 16.24 -0.62 5.46
C GLN A 79 16.05 -1.25 6.83
N VAL A 80 16.68 -2.37 7.05
CA VAL A 80 16.57 -3.15 8.27
C VAL A 80 17.86 -3.18 9.05
#